data_febf204b110b650f8fdf7c05bade0359
#
_entry.id   febf204b110b650f8fdf7c05bade0359
#
_cell.length_a   1.000
_cell.length_b   1.000
_cell.length_c   1.000
_cell.angle_alpha   90.00
_cell.angle_beta   90.00
_cell.angle_gamma   90.00
#
_symmetry.space_group_name_H-M   'P 1'
#
loop_
_entity.id
_entity.type
_entity.pdbx_description
1 polymer ?
#
loop_
_entity_poly.entity_id
_entity_poly.type
_entity_poly.pdbx_seq_one_letter_code
_entity_poly.pdbx_strand_id
1 'polypeptide(L)' 'MGGGTIMRYCLKVITKDGDVNKYYFSSYEELDNNAVYCQYSDNITKAIGLKVGLFKNKILFEIG' A
#
# COMPACT_ATOMS: atom_id res chain seq x y z
N MET A 1 2.51 -24.22 -13.11
CA MET A 1 2.09 -23.45 -13.00
C MET A 1 2.57 -22.40 -12.97
N GLY A 2 2.53 -21.96 -13.40
CA GLY A 2 2.92 -20.92 -13.59
C GLY A 2 2.72 -20.05 -12.78
N GLY A 3 3.35 -19.70 -12.31
CA GLY A 3 3.19 -18.89 -11.36
C GLY A 3 2.55 -17.66 -11.62
N GLY A 4 1.68 -17.32 -10.88
CA GLY A 4 1.13 -16.03 -10.91
C GLY A 4 2.13 -15.03 -10.35
N THR A 5 1.80 -13.78 -10.47
CA THR A 5 2.57 -12.72 -9.89
C THR A 5 2.42 -12.75 -8.37
N ILE A 6 3.53 -12.69 -7.67
CA ILE A 6 3.51 -12.65 -6.22
C ILE A 6 3.39 -11.18 -5.80
N MET A 7 2.33 -10.87 -5.08
CA MET A 7 2.10 -9.51 -4.58
C MET A 7 2.78 -9.37 -3.23
N ARG A 8 3.95 -8.72 -3.23
CA ARG A 8 4.78 -8.60 -2.02
C ARG A 8 4.60 -7.29 -1.27
N TYR A 9 3.89 -6.36 -1.86
CA TYR A 9 3.73 -5.02 -1.29
C TYR A 9 2.26 -4.68 -1.19
N CYS A 10 1.93 -3.93 -0.15
CA CYS A 10 0.57 -3.51 0.09
C CYS A 10 0.54 -2.03 0.46
N LEU A 11 -0.42 -1.30 -0.08
CA LEU A 11 -0.66 0.07 0.32
C LEU A 11 -2.02 0.10 1.01
N LYS A 12 -2.02 0.40 2.30
CA LYS A 12 -3.25 0.53 3.08
C LYS A 12 -3.61 2.01 3.14
N VAL A 13 -4.78 2.33 2.63
CA VAL A 13 -5.22 3.72 2.50
C VAL A 13 -6.43 3.94 3.38
N ILE A 14 -6.39 4.99 4.19
CA ILE A 14 -7.50 5.36 5.07
C ILE A 14 -8.05 6.68 4.58
N THR A 15 -9.35 6.69 4.23
CA THR A 15 -10.02 7.87 3.71
C THR A 15 -10.57 8.74 4.84
N LYS A 16 -11.01 9.95 4.49
CA LYS A 16 -11.63 10.86 5.46
C LYS A 16 -12.90 10.27 6.06
N ASP A 17 -13.58 9.42 5.32
CA ASP A 17 -14.80 8.78 5.79
C ASP A 17 -14.54 7.60 6.71
N GLY A 18 -13.27 7.25 6.90
CA GLY A 18 -12.91 6.14 7.76
C GLY A 18 -12.81 4.80 7.02
N ASP A 19 -12.99 4.80 5.71
CA ASP A 19 -12.86 3.59 4.92
C ASP A 19 -11.38 3.17 4.82
N VAL A 20 -11.16 1.86 4.86
CA VAL A 20 -9.82 1.30 4.72
C VAL A 20 -9.77 0.47 3.46
N ASN A 21 -8.87 0.83 2.55
CA ASN A 21 -8.68 0.11 1.30
C ASN A 21 -7.25 -0.42 1.24
N LYS A 22 -7.10 -1.62 0.73
CA LYS A 22 -5.79 -2.25 0.58
C LYS A 22 -5.55 -2.54 -0.88
N TYR A 23 -4.39 -2.12 -1.37
CA TYR A 23 -3.97 -2.35 -2.74
C TYR A 23 -2.66 -3.12 -2.72
N TYR A 24 -2.56 -4.14 -3.57
CA TYR A 24 -1.40 -5.02 -3.59
C TYR A 24 -0.59 -4.83 -4.87
N PHE A 25 0.73 -4.85 -4.72
CA PHE A 25 1.66 -4.61 -5.82
C PHE A 25 2.76 -5.66 -5.81
N SER A 26 3.34 -5.91 -6.98
CA SER A 26 4.42 -6.88 -7.11
C SER A 26 5.80 -6.25 -6.93
N SER A 27 5.91 -4.93 -7.00
CA SER A 27 7.20 -4.25 -6.85
C SER A 27 7.09 -3.02 -5.95
N TYR A 28 8.21 -2.65 -5.37
CA TYR A 28 8.30 -1.45 -4.54
C TYR A 28 8.02 -0.19 -5.36
N GLU A 29 8.48 -0.18 -6.62
CA GLU A 29 8.28 0.97 -7.49
C GLU A 29 6.78 1.26 -7.69
N GLU A 30 5.99 0.22 -7.90
CA GLU A 30 4.55 0.39 -8.03
C GLU A 30 3.94 0.92 -6.74
N LEU A 31 4.36 0.37 -5.60
CA LEU A 31 3.90 0.83 -4.30
C LEU A 31 4.22 2.31 -4.12
N ASP A 32 5.45 2.70 -4.40
CA ASP A 32 5.91 4.07 -4.21
C ASP A 32 5.16 5.04 -5.11
N ASN A 33 4.97 4.68 -6.37
CA ASN A 33 4.22 5.52 -7.32
C ASN A 33 2.80 5.77 -6.86
N ASN A 34 2.16 4.74 -6.34
CA ASN A 34 0.79 4.88 -5.84
C ASN A 34 0.74 5.67 -4.53
N ALA A 35 1.76 5.53 -3.70
CA ALA A 35 1.84 6.31 -2.46
C ALA A 35 1.97 7.80 -2.74
N VAL A 36 2.68 8.17 -3.80
CA VAL A 36 2.82 9.57 -4.19
C VAL A 36 1.46 10.18 -4.50
N TYR A 37 0.59 9.44 -5.20
CA TYR A 37 -0.77 9.91 -5.45
C TYR A 37 -1.54 10.18 -4.17
N CYS A 38 -1.33 9.35 -3.16
CA CYS A 38 -2.02 9.52 -1.88
C CYS A 38 -1.64 10.82 -1.20
N GLN A 39 -0.40 11.28 -1.38
CA GLN A 39 0.05 12.54 -0.78
C GLN A 39 -0.72 13.74 -1.31
N TYR A 40 -1.18 13.65 -2.54
CA TYR A 40 -1.86 14.77 -3.20
C TYR A 40 -3.38 14.64 -3.18
N SER A 41 -3.89 13.59 -2.56
CA SER A 41 -5.34 13.39 -2.50
C SER A 41 -5.92 14.01 -1.23
N ASP A 42 -6.89 14.88 -1.39
CA ASP A 42 -7.55 15.50 -0.24
C ASP A 42 -8.49 14.54 0.47
N ASN A 43 -8.80 13.41 -0.15
CA ASN A 43 -9.75 12.46 0.41
C ASN A 43 -9.10 11.39 1.28
N ILE A 44 -7.77 11.40 1.37
CA ILE A 44 -7.02 10.39 2.11
C ILE A 44 -6.38 11.02 3.34
N THR A 45 -6.63 10.43 4.51
CA THR A 45 -6.04 10.92 5.75
C THR A 45 -4.72 10.23 6.07
N LYS A 46 -4.57 8.98 5.63
CA LYS A 46 -3.36 8.22 5.93
C LYS A 46 -3.11 7.14 4.89
N ALA A 47 -1.86 6.89 4.59
CA ALA A 47 -1.46 5.78 3.73
C ALA A 47 -0.25 5.10 4.35
N ILE A 48 -0.28 3.77 4.37
CA ILE A 48 0.79 2.98 4.98
C ILE A 48 1.31 1.99 3.96
N GLY A 49 2.60 2.07 3.67
CA GLY A 49 3.26 1.13 2.77
C GLY A 49 3.81 -0.04 3.56
N LEU A 50 3.46 -1.25 3.14
CA LEU A 50 3.82 -2.47 3.83
C LEU A 50 4.52 -3.45 2.88
N LYS A 51 5.46 -4.19 3.43
CA LYS A 51 6.00 -5.36 2.75
C LYS A 51 5.34 -6.59 3.35
N VAL A 52 4.70 -7.37 2.49
CA VAL A 52 3.99 -8.57 2.92
C VAL A 52 4.99 -9.69 3.20
N GLY A 53 4.93 -10.25 4.40
CA GLY A 53 5.79 -11.36 4.79
C GLY A 53 4.99 -12.63 5.03
N LEU A 54 5.69 -13.72 5.25
CA LEU A 54 5.05 -15.01 5.50
C LEU A 54 4.31 -15.04 6.83
N PHE A 55 4.87 -14.40 7.84
CA PHE A 55 4.30 -14.43 9.18
C PHE A 55 3.75 -13.10 9.63
N LYS A 56 4.34 -12.01 9.16
CA LYS A 56 3.87 -10.67 9.49
C LYS A 56 4.30 -9.70 8.41
N ASN A 57 3.61 -8.59 8.35
CA ASN A 57 3.93 -7.51 7.41
C ASN A 57 4.87 -6.51 8.07
N LYS A 58 5.74 -5.93 7.26
CA LYS A 58 6.67 -4.92 7.74
C LYS A 58 6.25 -3.56 7.22
N ILE A 59 6.16 -2.57 8.11
CA ILE A 59 5.84 -1.21 7.71
C ILE A 59 7.07 -0.59 7.08
N LEU A 60 6.93 -0.12 5.84
CA LEU A 60 8.01 0.52 5.10
C LEU A 60 7.97 2.04 5.26
N PHE A 61 6.76 2.62 5.26
CA PHE A 61 6.57 4.05 5.45
C PHE A 61 5.12 4.35 5.79
N GLU A 62 4.90 5.55 6.32
CA GLU A 62 3.56 6.05 6.59
C GLU A 62 3.47 7.49 6.07
N ILE A 63 2.33 7.83 5.50
CA ILE A 63 2.01 9.16 4.99
C ILE A 63 0.76 9.66 5.72
N GLY A 64 0.85 10.86 6.25
CA GLY A 64 -0.30 11.45 6.94
C GLY A 64 -0.22 11.46 8.46
#